data_29e906529335785d5ef71e24950be89c
#
_entry.id   29e906529335785d5ef71e24950be89c
#
_cell.length_a   1.000
_cell.length_b   1.000
_cell.length_c   1.000
_cell.angle_alpha   90.00
_cell.angle_beta   90.00
_cell.angle_gamma   90.00
#
_symmetry.space_group_name_H-M   'P 1'
#
loop_
_entity.id
_entity.type
_entity.pdbx_description
1 polymer ?
#
loop_
_entity_poly.entity_id
_entity_poly.type
_entity_poly.pdbx_seq_one_letter_code
_entity_poly.pdbx_strand_id
1 'polypeptide(L)'
;KDSTVANTAMTDNKGNFEISNIADGDYRLYISFLGYKAINKPLTISKENNQLALGTLSMELKGVNLNAVEIKDEKPPIVVKKDTLEFNADAFKTRENAVVEDLLKKLPGVTVDKDGAITAQGETVTKVYVNGKPFFGNDPKLATKNLPANVIDKVQVIDKKSDQAEFTQIDDGQTEKAINIVIKKDKNKGVFGRATAGYGTDDRFTGSLSLNRFRENQQMSILGGGNNTNNTGYTMQDQMSFSSAGGGGGGRGG
;
A
#
# COMPACT_ATOMS: atom_id res chain seq x y z
N LYS A 1 -7.46 19.84 -12.79
CA LYS A 1 -6.60 20.12 -11.63
C LYS A 1 -6.21 18.79 -11.03
N ASP A 2 -4.91 18.63 -10.76
CA ASP A 2 -4.30 17.40 -10.30
C ASP A 2 -4.69 17.18 -8.81
N SER A 3 -5.53 16.17 -8.52
CA SER A 3 -6.03 15.88 -7.17
C SER A 3 -5.06 14.99 -6.40
N THR A 4 -3.88 15.51 -6.11
CA THR A 4 -2.87 14.80 -5.33
C THR A 4 -2.89 15.20 -3.86
N VAL A 5 -2.54 14.26 -2.97
CA VAL A 5 -2.44 14.52 -1.54
C VAL A 5 -1.18 15.32 -1.26
N ALA A 6 -1.35 16.51 -0.67
CA ALA A 6 -0.24 17.36 -0.27
C ALA A 6 0.36 16.90 1.08
N ASN A 7 -0.51 16.64 2.06
CA ASN A 7 -0.12 16.10 3.37
C ASN A 7 -1.33 15.43 4.04
N THR A 8 -1.08 14.63 5.08
CA THR A 8 -2.10 13.90 5.83
C THR A 8 -1.82 13.93 7.33
N ALA A 9 -2.88 13.82 8.12
CA ALA A 9 -2.79 13.60 9.56
C ALA A 9 -3.90 12.65 10.02
N MET A 10 -3.68 11.98 11.14
CA MET A 10 -4.71 11.23 11.86
C MET A 10 -5.13 12.03 13.09
N THR A 11 -6.41 11.92 13.44
CA THR A 11 -6.90 12.52 14.68
C THR A 11 -6.42 11.72 15.89
N ASP A 12 -6.19 12.42 17.00
CA ASP A 12 -5.99 11.79 18.31
C ASP A 12 -7.32 11.23 18.86
N ASN A 13 -7.27 10.59 20.05
CA ASN A 13 -8.44 10.02 20.71
C ASN A 13 -9.51 11.05 21.10
N LYS A 14 -9.20 12.35 21.05
CA LYS A 14 -10.11 13.46 21.32
C LYS A 14 -10.62 14.11 20.03
N GLY A 15 -10.19 13.62 18.88
CA GLY A 15 -10.55 14.16 17.57
C GLY A 15 -9.71 15.37 17.14
N ASN A 16 -8.63 15.72 17.83
CA ASN A 16 -7.76 16.81 17.42
C ASN A 16 -6.82 16.34 16.29
N PHE A 17 -6.57 17.21 15.34
CA PHE A 17 -5.58 16.99 14.29
C PHE A 17 -4.82 18.27 13.98
N GLU A 18 -3.60 18.11 13.52
CA GLU A 18 -2.74 19.16 13.02
C GLU A 18 -2.08 18.68 11.72
N ILE A 19 -2.11 19.51 10.69
CA ILE A 19 -1.41 19.28 9.44
C ILE A 19 -0.39 20.41 9.27
N SER A 20 0.88 20.08 9.36
CA SER A 20 1.99 21.03 9.26
C SER A 20 2.73 20.91 7.93
N ASN A 21 3.62 21.85 7.64
CA ASN A 21 4.47 21.85 6.44
C ASN A 21 3.68 21.86 5.12
N ILE A 22 2.61 22.63 5.06
CA ILE A 22 1.84 22.88 3.84
C ILE A 22 2.40 24.15 3.16
N ALA A 23 2.74 24.05 1.88
CA ALA A 23 3.16 25.20 1.08
C ALA A 23 1.99 26.16 0.81
N ASP A 24 2.28 27.40 0.42
CA ASP A 24 1.25 28.35 -0.01
C ASP A 24 0.47 27.80 -1.23
N GLY A 25 -0.85 27.93 -1.22
CA GLY A 25 -1.70 27.46 -2.32
C GLY A 25 -3.15 27.20 -1.92
N ASP A 26 -3.93 26.78 -2.92
CA ASP A 26 -5.32 26.38 -2.74
C ASP A 26 -5.38 24.86 -2.54
N TYR A 27 -6.02 24.46 -1.47
CA TYR A 27 -6.16 23.08 -1.03
C TYR A 27 -7.60 22.70 -0.81
N ARG A 28 -7.82 21.42 -0.64
CA ARG A 28 -9.10 20.86 -0.25
C ARG A 28 -8.88 19.94 0.95
N LEU A 29 -9.41 20.32 2.10
CA LEU A 29 -9.42 19.48 3.29
C LEU A 29 -10.45 18.38 3.10
N TYR A 30 -10.01 17.14 3.17
CA TYR A 30 -10.85 15.96 3.13
C TYR A 30 -10.75 15.21 4.45
N ILE A 31 -11.86 15.10 5.19
CA ILE A 31 -11.93 14.34 6.45
C ILE A 31 -12.89 13.18 6.24
N SER A 32 -12.44 11.98 6.59
CA SER A 32 -13.21 10.75 6.47
C SER A 32 -13.19 9.96 7.77
N PHE A 33 -14.33 9.43 8.17
CA PHE A 33 -14.45 8.52 9.31
C PHE A 33 -15.54 7.48 9.03
N LEU A 34 -15.36 6.28 9.59
CA LEU A 34 -16.29 5.17 9.36
C LEU A 34 -17.70 5.50 9.87
N GLY A 35 -18.69 5.31 9.02
CA GLY A 35 -20.10 5.56 9.37
C GLY A 35 -20.56 7.02 9.27
N TYR A 36 -19.66 7.94 8.89
CA TYR A 36 -19.96 9.36 8.74
C TYR A 36 -19.83 9.83 7.30
N LYS A 37 -20.52 10.92 6.95
CA LYS A 37 -20.34 11.61 5.68
C LYS A 37 -18.99 12.32 5.70
N ALA A 38 -18.19 12.16 4.62
CA ALA A 38 -16.93 12.85 4.51
C ALA A 38 -17.11 14.37 4.40
N ILE A 39 -16.26 15.12 5.08
CA ILE A 39 -16.17 16.57 4.94
C ILE A 39 -15.20 16.89 3.81
N ASN A 40 -15.60 17.78 2.91
CA ASN A 40 -14.77 18.28 1.82
C ASN A 40 -14.86 19.81 1.82
N LYS A 41 -13.78 20.47 2.29
CA LYS A 41 -13.77 21.93 2.48
C LYS A 41 -12.59 22.55 1.72
N PRO A 42 -12.82 23.53 0.83
CA PRO A 42 -11.74 24.29 0.22
C PRO A 42 -11.04 25.16 1.26
N LEU A 43 -9.72 25.27 1.17
CA LEU A 43 -8.85 26.07 2.02
C LEU A 43 -7.80 26.76 1.16
N THR A 44 -7.44 27.97 1.53
CA THR A 44 -6.30 28.69 0.96
C THR A 44 -5.27 28.94 2.06
N ILE A 45 -4.04 28.53 1.83
CA ILE A 45 -2.89 28.77 2.71
C ILE A 45 -2.02 29.84 2.07
N SER A 46 -1.68 30.88 2.82
CA SER A 46 -0.79 31.94 2.37
C SER A 46 0.19 32.33 3.49
N LYS A 47 1.27 33.02 3.14
CA LYS A 47 2.25 33.51 4.11
C LYS A 47 1.67 34.41 5.19
N GLU A 48 0.61 35.14 4.87
CA GLU A 48 -0.09 36.02 5.80
C GLU A 48 -1.01 35.25 6.74
N ASN A 49 -1.45 34.04 6.33
CA ASN A 49 -2.35 33.17 7.08
C ASN A 49 -1.74 31.77 7.19
N ASN A 50 -0.57 31.69 7.83
CA ASN A 50 0.21 30.45 7.99
C ASN A 50 -0.29 29.51 9.10
N GLN A 51 -1.24 29.99 9.92
CA GLN A 51 -1.92 29.16 10.93
C GLN A 51 -3.44 29.31 10.76
N LEU A 52 -4.08 28.28 10.23
CA LEU A 52 -5.51 28.29 10.00
C LEU A 52 -6.22 27.42 11.06
N ALA A 53 -6.81 28.08 12.04
CA ALA A 53 -7.65 27.41 13.03
C ALA A 53 -9.03 27.12 12.43
N LEU A 54 -9.33 25.84 12.22
CA LEU A 54 -10.60 25.40 11.59
C LEU A 54 -11.76 25.31 12.58
N GLY A 55 -11.46 25.33 13.90
CA GLY A 55 -12.44 25.08 14.94
C GLY A 55 -12.96 23.65 14.93
N THR A 56 -14.11 23.42 15.54
CA THR A 56 -14.74 22.10 15.59
C THR A 56 -15.50 21.83 14.29
N LEU A 57 -15.13 20.74 13.64
CA LEU A 57 -15.79 20.24 12.44
C LEU A 57 -16.66 19.03 12.80
N SER A 58 -17.98 19.22 12.82
CA SER A 58 -18.92 18.14 13.14
C SER A 58 -19.19 17.29 11.91
N MET A 59 -19.05 15.98 12.04
CA MET A 59 -19.39 15.01 10.99
C MET A 59 -20.82 14.49 11.19
N GLU A 60 -21.57 14.40 10.10
CA GLU A 60 -22.90 13.81 10.09
C GLU A 60 -22.82 12.30 9.91
N LEU A 61 -23.66 11.55 10.61
CA LEU A 61 -23.81 10.11 10.39
C LEU A 61 -24.28 9.86 8.94
N LYS A 62 -23.65 8.89 8.31
CA LYS A 62 -24.05 8.42 6.99
C LYS A 62 -25.33 7.58 7.14
N GLY A 63 -26.48 8.20 6.97
CA GLY A 63 -27.76 7.48 6.92
C GLY A 63 -27.73 6.43 5.80
N VAL A 64 -28.40 5.29 6.03
CA VAL A 64 -28.60 4.26 4.99
C VAL A 64 -29.58 4.80 3.95
N ASN A 65 -29.13 5.65 3.05
CA ASN A 65 -29.87 6.03 1.87
C ASN A 65 -29.55 5.05 0.74
N LEU A 66 -30.50 4.19 0.44
CA LEU A 66 -30.44 3.23 -0.68
C LEU A 66 -30.56 3.90 -2.06
N ASN A 67 -30.72 5.21 -2.13
CA ASN A 67 -30.90 5.95 -3.37
C ASN A 67 -29.96 7.17 -3.39
N ALA A 68 -28.92 7.06 -4.11
CA ALA A 68 -28.14 8.02 -4.89
C ALA A 68 -26.65 7.68 -4.85
N VAL A 69 -26.20 7.04 -5.88
CA VAL A 69 -24.77 7.06 -6.24
C VAL A 69 -24.52 8.42 -6.86
N GLU A 70 -24.12 9.40 -6.06
CA GLU A 70 -23.47 10.59 -6.61
C GLU A 70 -22.09 10.15 -7.14
N ILE A 71 -22.04 9.90 -8.42
CA ILE A 71 -20.78 9.74 -9.16
C ILE A 71 -20.17 11.14 -9.25
N LYS A 72 -19.41 11.56 -8.24
CA LYS A 72 -18.47 12.66 -8.40
C LYS A 72 -17.22 12.08 -9.04
N ASP A 73 -16.77 12.71 -10.11
CA ASP A 73 -15.67 12.31 -10.99
C ASP A 73 -14.28 12.23 -10.30
N GLU A 74 -14.20 12.58 -9.02
CA GLU A 74 -12.96 12.51 -8.23
C GLU A 74 -13.03 11.34 -7.26
N LYS A 75 -12.20 10.32 -7.50
CA LYS A 75 -12.00 9.22 -6.54
C LYS A 75 -11.39 9.78 -5.26
N PRO A 76 -12.00 9.57 -4.09
CA PRO A 76 -11.42 10.03 -2.83
C PRO A 76 -10.05 9.37 -2.61
N PRO A 77 -9.07 10.09 -2.06
CA PRO A 77 -7.74 9.53 -1.79
C PRO A 77 -7.76 8.38 -0.80
N ILE A 78 -8.70 8.41 0.15
CA ILE A 78 -8.83 7.41 1.22
C ILE A 78 -10.31 7.08 1.38
N VAL A 79 -10.62 5.79 1.46
CA VAL A 79 -11.96 5.26 1.74
C VAL A 79 -11.88 4.35 2.95
N VAL A 80 -12.62 4.67 4.01
CA VAL A 80 -12.74 3.84 5.20
C VAL A 80 -13.97 2.96 5.06
N LYS A 81 -13.78 1.65 5.12
CA LYS A 81 -14.81 0.62 5.17
C LYS A 81 -14.78 -0.06 6.53
N LYS A 82 -15.73 -0.95 6.82
CA LYS A 82 -15.87 -1.59 8.13
C LYS A 82 -14.57 -2.28 8.61
N ASP A 83 -13.90 -2.97 7.72
CA ASP A 83 -12.73 -3.84 7.96
C ASP A 83 -11.56 -3.56 7.00
N THR A 84 -11.65 -2.46 6.26
CA THR A 84 -10.69 -2.14 5.20
C THR A 84 -10.44 -0.64 5.12
N LEU A 85 -9.19 -0.25 5.17
CA LEU A 85 -8.74 1.09 4.84
C LEU A 85 -8.16 1.07 3.42
N GLU A 86 -8.84 1.72 2.48
CA GLU A 86 -8.48 1.71 1.06
C GLU A 86 -7.86 3.06 0.67
N PHE A 87 -6.68 3.01 0.06
CA PHE A 87 -5.94 4.17 -0.45
C PHE A 87 -5.93 4.14 -1.98
N ASN A 88 -6.34 5.21 -2.62
CA ASN A 88 -6.20 5.38 -4.06
C ASN A 88 -4.74 5.69 -4.39
N ALA A 89 -4.05 4.80 -5.09
CA ALA A 89 -2.61 4.93 -5.35
C ALA A 89 -2.26 6.19 -6.16
N ASP A 90 -3.11 6.58 -7.10
CA ASP A 90 -2.89 7.76 -7.94
C ASP A 90 -2.94 9.09 -7.16
N ALA A 91 -3.57 9.10 -5.97
CA ALA A 91 -3.61 10.28 -5.11
C ALA A 91 -2.27 10.56 -4.40
N PHE A 92 -1.37 9.57 -4.33
CA PHE A 92 -0.08 9.68 -3.63
C PHE A 92 1.07 9.71 -4.64
N LYS A 93 1.61 10.88 -4.90
CA LYS A 93 2.71 11.04 -5.87
C LYS A 93 3.96 10.28 -5.44
N THR A 94 4.43 9.40 -6.31
CA THR A 94 5.71 8.70 -6.18
C THR A 94 6.67 9.14 -7.29
N ARG A 95 7.95 8.80 -7.16
CA ARG A 95 8.92 9.00 -8.22
C ARG A 95 8.60 8.09 -9.41
N GLU A 96 9.11 8.44 -10.59
CA GLU A 96 8.81 7.73 -11.83
C GLU A 96 9.11 6.22 -11.77
N ASN A 97 10.20 5.82 -11.13
CA ASN A 97 10.61 4.42 -10.99
C ASN A 97 10.40 3.87 -9.57
N ALA A 98 9.43 4.42 -8.83
CA ALA A 98 9.12 3.99 -7.49
C ALA A 98 8.57 2.56 -7.46
N VAL A 99 8.83 1.87 -6.35
CA VAL A 99 8.22 0.58 -6.03
C VAL A 99 7.07 0.77 -5.04
N VAL A 100 6.31 -0.29 -4.81
CA VAL A 100 5.19 -0.27 -3.84
C VAL A 100 5.65 0.18 -2.46
N GLU A 101 6.85 -0.20 -2.02
CA GLU A 101 7.43 0.25 -0.75
C GLU A 101 7.48 1.79 -0.64
N ASP A 102 7.86 2.48 -1.73
CA ASP A 102 7.89 3.94 -1.76
C ASP A 102 6.48 4.55 -1.70
N LEU A 103 5.50 3.88 -2.29
CA LEU A 103 4.10 4.25 -2.18
C LEU A 103 3.60 4.07 -0.74
N LEU A 104 3.88 2.92 -0.11
CA LEU A 104 3.46 2.62 1.26
C LEU A 104 3.98 3.66 2.26
N LYS A 105 5.24 4.11 2.11
CA LYS A 105 5.84 5.17 2.95
C LYS A 105 5.11 6.51 2.87
N LYS A 106 4.24 6.71 1.88
CA LYS A 106 3.44 7.93 1.71
C LYS A 106 2.01 7.80 2.23
N LEU A 107 1.59 6.58 2.57
CA LEU A 107 0.24 6.34 3.06
C LEU A 107 0.14 6.71 4.54
N PRO A 108 -0.90 7.46 4.95
CA PRO A 108 -1.10 7.79 6.35
C PRO A 108 -1.35 6.54 7.19
N GLY A 109 -0.71 6.48 8.36
CA GLY A 109 -0.83 5.34 9.27
C GLY A 109 -0.09 4.08 8.82
N VAL A 110 0.73 4.17 7.76
CA VAL A 110 1.60 3.08 7.30
C VAL A 110 3.06 3.53 7.44
N THR A 111 3.89 2.70 8.03
CA THR A 111 5.32 2.90 8.13
C THR A 111 6.06 1.70 7.58
N VAL A 112 7.21 1.94 6.97
CA VAL A 112 8.10 0.88 6.47
C VAL A 112 9.49 1.17 7.00
N ASP A 113 10.05 0.22 7.72
CA ASP A 113 11.38 0.35 8.29
C ASP A 113 12.49 0.14 7.24
N LYS A 114 13.75 0.25 7.68
CA LYS A 114 14.93 0.08 6.81
C LYS A 114 15.05 -1.34 6.25
N ASP A 115 14.57 -2.31 7.00
CA ASP A 115 14.61 -3.72 6.63
C ASP A 115 13.42 -4.12 5.76
N GLY A 116 12.47 -3.21 5.54
CA GLY A 116 11.26 -3.41 4.74
C GLY A 116 10.11 -4.05 5.51
N ALA A 117 10.17 -4.12 6.84
CA ALA A 117 9.02 -4.53 7.63
C ALA A 117 7.98 -3.40 7.64
N ILE A 118 6.72 -3.78 7.53
CA ILE A 118 5.60 -2.85 7.35
C ILE A 118 4.77 -2.86 8.63
N THR A 119 4.44 -1.67 9.11
CA THR A 119 3.47 -1.48 10.19
C THR A 119 2.33 -0.63 9.65
N ALA A 120 1.10 -1.07 9.84
CA ALA A 120 -0.10 -0.35 9.43
C ALA A 120 -1.04 -0.19 10.62
N GLN A 121 -1.49 1.03 10.89
CA GLN A 121 -2.37 1.35 12.04
C GLN A 121 -1.80 0.91 13.40
N GLY A 122 -0.46 0.89 13.54
CA GLY A 122 0.23 0.47 14.77
C GLY A 122 0.49 -1.03 14.88
N GLU A 123 0.03 -1.85 13.94
CA GLU A 123 0.20 -3.30 13.93
C GLU A 123 1.11 -3.75 12.79
N THR A 124 1.90 -4.81 13.03
CA THR A 124 2.80 -5.37 12.03
C THR A 124 2.00 -6.08 10.94
N VAL A 125 2.30 -5.77 9.68
CA VAL A 125 1.73 -6.45 8.52
C VAL A 125 2.46 -7.77 8.31
N THR A 126 1.73 -8.87 8.40
CA THR A 126 2.27 -10.23 8.28
C THR A 126 2.19 -10.77 6.85
N LYS A 127 1.23 -10.28 6.04
CA LYS A 127 0.96 -10.81 4.70
C LYS A 127 0.68 -9.70 3.70
N VAL A 128 1.16 -9.94 2.46
CA VAL A 128 0.83 -9.09 1.32
C VAL A 128 0.14 -9.93 0.24
N TYR A 129 -0.99 -9.44 -0.19
CA TYR A 129 -1.79 -9.99 -1.29
C TYR A 129 -1.68 -9.08 -2.52
N VAL A 130 -1.77 -9.68 -3.69
CA VAL A 130 -1.92 -8.97 -4.95
C VAL A 130 -3.20 -9.46 -5.62
N ASN A 131 -4.15 -8.54 -5.84
CA ASN A 131 -5.49 -8.87 -6.33
C ASN A 131 -6.18 -9.98 -5.51
N GLY A 132 -6.01 -9.95 -4.17
CA GLY A 132 -6.60 -10.91 -3.25
C GLY A 132 -5.90 -12.27 -3.18
N LYS A 133 -4.79 -12.47 -3.89
CA LYS A 133 -4.01 -13.71 -3.86
C LYS A 133 -2.68 -13.49 -3.15
N PRO A 134 -2.19 -14.46 -2.35
CA PRO A 134 -0.85 -14.39 -1.77
C PRO A 134 0.20 -14.17 -2.86
N PHE A 135 1.13 -13.27 -2.62
CA PHE A 135 2.18 -12.93 -3.56
C PHE A 135 3.54 -13.15 -2.89
N PHE A 136 4.40 -13.98 -3.50
CA PHE A 136 5.69 -14.40 -2.95
C PHE A 136 5.62 -15.02 -1.54
N GLY A 137 4.67 -15.93 -1.32
CA GLY A 137 4.53 -16.61 -0.03
C GLY A 137 4.11 -15.64 1.08
N ASN A 138 4.76 -15.73 2.21
CA ASN A 138 4.44 -14.93 3.41
C ASN A 138 5.45 -13.78 3.65
N ASP A 139 6.27 -13.41 2.65
CA ASP A 139 7.22 -12.31 2.81
C ASP A 139 6.67 -11.01 2.19
N PRO A 140 6.20 -10.05 3.02
CA PRO A 140 5.71 -8.76 2.56
C PRO A 140 6.75 -7.96 1.76
N LYS A 141 8.04 -8.13 2.07
CA LYS A 141 9.14 -7.36 1.48
C LYS A 141 9.32 -7.67 0.00
N LEU A 142 9.18 -8.95 -0.37
CA LEU A 142 9.33 -9.36 -1.77
C LEU A 142 8.28 -8.72 -2.67
N ALA A 143 7.05 -8.63 -2.21
CA ALA A 143 5.98 -7.97 -2.96
C ALA A 143 6.26 -6.46 -3.09
N THR A 144 6.59 -5.79 -2.01
CA THR A 144 6.67 -4.32 -1.98
C THR A 144 7.92 -3.77 -2.66
N LYS A 145 9.04 -4.50 -2.64
CA LYS A 145 10.29 -4.09 -3.30
C LYS A 145 10.32 -4.37 -4.81
N ASN A 146 9.49 -5.29 -5.30
CA ASN A 146 9.56 -5.77 -6.68
C ASN A 146 8.39 -5.34 -7.58
N LEU A 147 7.31 -4.81 -7.01
CA LEU A 147 6.19 -4.29 -7.79
C LEU A 147 6.36 -2.79 -8.04
N PRO A 148 6.26 -2.32 -9.29
CA PRO A 148 6.28 -0.89 -9.59
C PRO A 148 5.02 -0.18 -9.04
N ALA A 149 5.19 1.01 -8.46
CA ALA A 149 4.07 1.77 -7.91
C ALA A 149 3.06 2.23 -8.98
N ASN A 150 3.52 2.50 -10.19
CA ASN A 150 2.68 3.02 -11.29
C ASN A 150 1.64 2.03 -11.84
N VAL A 151 1.78 0.73 -11.54
CA VAL A 151 0.78 -0.28 -11.94
C VAL A 151 -0.31 -0.48 -10.89
N ILE A 152 -0.22 0.17 -9.73
CA ILE A 152 -1.15 0.00 -8.63
C ILE A 152 -2.34 0.94 -8.77
N ASP A 153 -3.56 0.40 -8.67
CA ASP A 153 -4.81 1.17 -8.60
C ASP A 153 -5.07 1.61 -7.15
N LYS A 154 -4.97 0.67 -6.22
CA LYS A 154 -5.22 0.94 -4.81
C LYS A 154 -4.46 0.00 -3.88
N VAL A 155 -4.24 0.47 -2.66
CA VAL A 155 -3.70 -0.30 -1.54
C VAL A 155 -4.79 -0.41 -0.49
N GLN A 156 -5.04 -1.62 -0.01
CA GLN A 156 -6.03 -1.90 1.03
C GLN A 156 -5.32 -2.48 2.25
N VAL A 157 -5.46 -1.82 3.39
CA VAL A 157 -5.10 -2.38 4.69
C VAL A 157 -6.33 -3.07 5.24
N ILE A 158 -6.21 -4.36 5.53
CA ILE A 158 -7.31 -5.22 5.93
C ILE A 158 -6.98 -5.97 7.23
N ASP A 159 -7.99 -6.16 8.04
CA ASP A 159 -7.96 -7.11 9.15
C ASP A 159 -8.46 -8.46 8.66
N LYS A 160 -7.54 -9.41 8.54
CA LYS A 160 -7.83 -10.75 8.04
C LYS A 160 -7.89 -11.72 9.21
N LYS A 161 -8.81 -12.67 9.18
CA LYS A 161 -8.81 -13.78 10.14
C LYS A 161 -7.53 -14.61 10.01
N SER A 162 -7.13 -15.26 11.10
CA SER A 162 -5.98 -16.17 11.08
C SER A 162 -6.13 -17.25 10.02
N ASP A 163 -5.02 -17.78 9.50
CA ASP A 163 -5.06 -18.89 8.54
C ASP A 163 -5.80 -20.12 9.09
N GLN A 164 -5.72 -20.33 10.41
CA GLN A 164 -6.42 -21.41 11.07
C GLN A 164 -7.94 -21.18 11.08
N ALA A 165 -8.40 -19.97 11.39
CA ALA A 165 -9.80 -19.60 11.35
C ALA A 165 -10.34 -19.64 9.90
N GLU A 166 -9.52 -19.26 8.92
CA GLU A 166 -9.90 -19.32 7.51
C GLU A 166 -10.02 -20.77 7.01
N PHE A 167 -9.10 -21.65 7.43
CA PHE A 167 -9.12 -23.07 7.06
C PHE A 167 -10.23 -23.86 7.75
N THR A 168 -10.43 -23.64 9.06
CA THR A 168 -11.42 -24.39 9.86
C THR A 168 -12.82 -23.79 9.79
N GLN A 169 -12.95 -22.56 9.30
CA GLN A 169 -14.16 -21.72 9.33
C GLN A 169 -14.69 -21.45 10.74
N ILE A 170 -13.89 -21.74 11.76
CA ILE A 170 -14.17 -21.43 13.16
C ILE A 170 -13.42 -20.16 13.52
N ASP A 171 -14.15 -19.15 14.00
CA ASP A 171 -13.55 -17.90 14.43
C ASP A 171 -12.77 -18.10 15.75
N ASP A 172 -11.48 -17.92 15.72
CA ASP A 172 -10.58 -18.00 16.86
C ASP A 172 -10.38 -16.65 17.57
N GLY A 173 -11.08 -15.61 17.08
CA GLY A 173 -10.98 -14.25 17.62
C GLY A 173 -9.66 -13.55 17.29
N GLN A 174 -8.77 -14.17 16.51
CA GLN A 174 -7.50 -13.57 16.11
C GLN A 174 -7.62 -12.97 14.72
N THR A 175 -7.11 -11.75 14.57
CA THR A 175 -6.99 -11.06 13.30
C THR A 175 -5.53 -10.74 13.02
N GLU A 176 -5.14 -10.82 11.77
CA GLU A 176 -3.83 -10.44 11.29
C GLU A 176 -3.94 -9.23 10.37
N LYS A 177 -3.05 -8.26 10.56
CA LYS A 177 -2.98 -7.12 9.67
C LYS A 177 -2.35 -7.54 8.35
N ALA A 178 -3.06 -7.30 7.25
CA ALA A 178 -2.59 -7.62 5.92
C ALA A 178 -2.75 -6.44 4.96
N ILE A 179 -1.95 -6.42 3.90
CA ILE A 179 -2.08 -5.45 2.81
C ILE A 179 -2.49 -6.20 1.55
N ASN A 180 -3.54 -5.72 0.88
CA ASN A 180 -3.91 -6.16 -0.45
C ASN A 180 -3.62 -5.06 -1.47
N ILE A 181 -2.75 -5.35 -2.41
CA ILE A 181 -2.36 -4.48 -3.51
C ILE A 181 -3.24 -4.80 -4.71
N VAL A 182 -4.03 -3.84 -5.15
CA VAL A 182 -4.89 -4.00 -6.33
C VAL A 182 -4.20 -3.36 -7.54
N ILE A 183 -3.98 -4.16 -8.57
CA ILE A 183 -3.36 -3.71 -9.83
C ILE A 183 -4.41 -3.07 -10.73
N LYS A 184 -4.05 -2.02 -11.44
CA LYS A 184 -4.87 -1.36 -12.47
C LYS A 184 -5.36 -2.39 -13.49
N LYS A 185 -6.63 -2.31 -13.89
CA LYS A 185 -7.25 -3.28 -14.80
C LYS A 185 -6.53 -3.41 -16.12
N ASP A 186 -6.04 -2.31 -16.68
CA ASP A 186 -5.26 -2.26 -17.91
C ASP A 186 -3.84 -2.84 -17.76
N LYS A 187 -3.31 -2.93 -16.54
CA LYS A 187 -1.99 -3.50 -16.20
C LYS A 187 -2.07 -4.93 -15.65
N ASN A 188 -3.26 -5.45 -15.40
CA ASN A 188 -3.44 -6.81 -14.89
C ASN A 188 -3.24 -7.91 -15.95
N LYS A 189 -2.98 -7.52 -17.20
CA LYS A 189 -2.60 -8.39 -18.31
C LYS A 189 -1.33 -7.81 -18.92
N GLY A 190 -0.17 -8.40 -18.63
CA GLY A 190 1.08 -7.89 -19.17
C GLY A 190 2.32 -8.42 -18.48
N VAL A 191 3.44 -7.95 -18.97
CA VAL A 191 4.75 -8.18 -18.36
C VAL A 191 5.30 -6.83 -17.94
N PHE A 192 5.75 -6.73 -16.71
CA PHE A 192 6.45 -5.55 -16.22
C PHE A 192 7.59 -6.00 -15.32
N GLY A 193 8.59 -5.18 -15.23
CA GLY A 193 9.76 -5.52 -14.42
C GLY A 193 10.70 -4.35 -14.28
N ARG A 194 11.78 -4.64 -13.59
CA ARG A 194 12.86 -3.70 -13.31
C ARG A 194 14.20 -4.39 -13.50
N ALA A 195 15.10 -3.73 -14.20
CA ALA A 195 16.51 -4.10 -14.24
C ALA A 195 17.32 -2.95 -13.65
N THR A 196 18.24 -3.26 -12.78
CA THR A 196 19.16 -2.29 -12.19
C THR A 196 20.58 -2.79 -12.38
N ALA A 197 21.47 -1.92 -12.81
CA ALA A 197 22.90 -2.20 -12.89
C ALA A 197 23.65 -0.99 -12.33
N GLY A 198 24.66 -1.24 -11.52
CA GLY A 198 25.52 -0.22 -10.95
C GLY A 198 26.95 -0.70 -10.91
N TYR A 199 27.90 0.20 -11.22
CA TYR A 199 29.33 0.00 -11.08
C TYR A 199 29.92 1.16 -10.30
N GLY A 200 30.78 0.89 -9.36
CA GLY A 200 31.40 1.88 -8.48
C GLY A 200 32.91 1.79 -8.44
N THR A 201 33.53 2.60 -7.62
CA THR A 201 34.96 2.54 -7.32
C THR A 201 35.31 1.21 -6.63
N ASP A 202 36.59 0.80 -6.71
CA ASP A 202 37.10 -0.46 -6.11
C ASP A 202 36.39 -1.72 -6.66
N ASP A 203 36.13 -1.74 -7.97
CA ASP A 203 35.49 -2.86 -8.68
C ASP A 203 34.15 -3.30 -8.07
N ARG A 204 33.45 -2.39 -7.41
CA ARG A 204 32.15 -2.67 -6.83
C ARG A 204 31.09 -2.71 -7.91
N PHE A 205 30.27 -3.74 -7.89
CA PHE A 205 29.13 -3.85 -8.79
C PHE A 205 27.87 -4.29 -8.05
N THR A 206 26.73 -3.93 -8.64
CA THR A 206 25.42 -4.43 -8.26
C THR A 206 24.58 -4.64 -9.52
N GLY A 207 23.80 -5.70 -9.53
CA GLY A 207 22.85 -5.99 -10.59
C GLY A 207 21.62 -6.66 -10.00
N SER A 208 20.45 -6.25 -10.45
CA SER A 208 19.19 -6.92 -10.10
C SER A 208 18.22 -6.92 -11.27
N LEU A 209 17.43 -7.98 -11.35
CA LEU A 209 16.37 -8.15 -12.34
C LEU A 209 15.11 -8.65 -11.62
N SER A 210 14.01 -7.99 -11.84
CA SER A 210 12.70 -8.49 -11.46
C SER A 210 11.77 -8.43 -12.68
N LEU A 211 11.18 -9.56 -13.05
CA LEU A 211 10.20 -9.67 -14.12
C LEU A 211 8.92 -10.28 -13.56
N ASN A 212 7.81 -9.61 -13.80
CA ASN A 212 6.50 -10.02 -13.33
C ASN A 212 5.56 -10.13 -14.53
N ARG A 213 4.94 -11.28 -14.71
CA ARG A 213 3.91 -11.52 -15.70
C ARG A 213 2.59 -11.78 -15.01
N PHE A 214 1.61 -10.95 -15.32
CA PHE A 214 0.23 -11.13 -14.87
C PHE A 214 -0.64 -11.51 -16.07
N ARG A 215 -1.46 -12.50 -15.89
CA ARG A 215 -2.46 -12.94 -16.86
C ARG A 215 -3.69 -13.43 -16.11
N GLU A 216 -4.63 -12.52 -15.87
CA GLU A 216 -5.86 -12.80 -15.13
C GLU A 216 -5.62 -13.54 -13.80
N ASN A 217 -5.75 -14.87 -13.83
CA ASN A 217 -5.59 -15.72 -12.66
C ASN A 217 -4.17 -16.28 -12.47
N GLN A 218 -3.26 -16.01 -13.39
CA GLN A 218 -1.88 -16.49 -13.33
C GLN A 218 -0.94 -15.34 -13.01
N GLN A 219 -0.07 -15.59 -12.04
CA GLN A 219 1.01 -14.67 -11.65
C GLN A 219 2.31 -15.46 -11.74
N MET A 220 3.27 -14.95 -12.49
CA MET A 220 4.61 -15.50 -12.61
C MET A 220 5.61 -14.39 -12.37
N SER A 221 6.59 -14.65 -11.52
CA SER A 221 7.65 -13.69 -11.22
C SER A 221 9.00 -14.36 -11.28
N ILE A 222 9.97 -13.66 -11.86
CA ILE A 222 11.35 -14.06 -11.93
C ILE A 222 12.16 -12.95 -11.26
N LEU A 223 12.91 -13.31 -10.25
CA LEU A 223 13.80 -12.42 -9.52
C LEU A 223 15.22 -12.95 -9.59
N GLY A 224 16.17 -12.06 -9.79
CA GLY A 224 17.58 -12.37 -9.78
C GLY A 224 18.42 -11.16 -9.42
N GLY A 225 19.58 -11.38 -8.82
CA GLY A 225 20.49 -10.29 -8.50
C GLY A 225 21.81 -10.79 -7.96
N GLY A 226 22.81 -9.94 -8.06
CA GLY A 226 24.13 -10.16 -7.53
C GLY A 226 24.85 -8.86 -7.29
N ASN A 227 25.71 -8.83 -6.28
CA ASN A 227 26.56 -7.71 -5.97
C ASN A 227 27.77 -8.16 -5.15
N ASN A 228 28.80 -7.33 -5.11
CA ASN A 228 29.95 -7.49 -4.24
C ASN A 228 30.07 -6.35 -3.20
N THR A 229 28.99 -5.62 -2.98
CA THR A 229 28.95 -4.46 -2.07
C THR A 229 28.45 -4.81 -0.66
N ASN A 230 28.29 -6.12 -0.37
CA ASN A 230 27.72 -6.63 0.88
C ASN A 230 26.31 -6.08 1.19
N ASN A 231 25.61 -5.60 0.16
CA ASN A 231 24.23 -5.17 0.26
C ASN A 231 23.34 -6.35 -0.14
N THR A 232 22.81 -7.04 0.85
CA THR A 232 21.88 -8.15 0.62
C THR A 232 20.56 -7.58 0.13
N GLY A 233 20.41 -7.43 -1.18
CA GLY A 233 19.13 -7.06 -1.80
C GLY A 233 18.02 -8.07 -1.48
N TYR A 234 18.41 -9.30 -1.18
CA TYR A 234 17.54 -10.38 -0.70
C TYR A 234 18.27 -11.07 0.45
N THR A 235 17.59 -11.31 1.58
CA THR A 235 18.14 -12.05 2.71
C THR A 235 18.16 -13.55 2.41
N MET A 236 18.96 -14.33 3.16
CA MET A 236 18.92 -15.80 3.07
C MET A 236 17.52 -16.35 3.35
N GLN A 237 16.75 -15.65 4.17
CA GLN A 237 15.37 -15.98 4.47
C GLN A 237 14.46 -15.77 3.25
N ASP A 238 14.72 -14.73 2.48
CA ASP A 238 14.04 -14.47 1.20
C ASP A 238 14.29 -15.61 0.21
N GLN A 239 15.53 -16.14 0.16
CA GLN A 239 15.88 -17.28 -0.68
C GLN A 239 15.23 -18.59 -0.23
N MET A 240 15.08 -18.82 1.08
CA MET A 240 14.40 -20.01 1.61
C MET A 240 12.88 -19.95 1.35
N SER A 241 12.28 -18.79 1.42
CA SER A 241 10.86 -18.60 1.06
C SER A 241 10.58 -18.92 -0.41
N PHE A 242 11.56 -18.65 -1.27
CA PHE A 242 11.52 -18.98 -2.70
C PHE A 242 11.52 -20.48 -2.95
N SER A 243 12.33 -21.25 -2.19
CA SER A 243 12.42 -22.70 -2.35
C SER A 243 11.19 -23.43 -1.82
N SER A 244 10.50 -22.86 -0.83
CA SER A 244 9.28 -23.46 -0.26
C SER A 244 8.02 -23.18 -1.10
N ALA A 245 7.96 -22.02 -1.79
CA ALA A 245 6.84 -21.68 -2.66
C ALA A 245 6.84 -22.43 -4.00
N GLY A 246 7.97 -22.96 -4.43
CA GLY A 246 8.13 -23.76 -5.67
C GLY A 246 7.96 -25.27 -5.50
N GLY A 247 7.82 -25.76 -4.27
CA GLY A 247 7.87 -27.20 -3.94
C GLY A 247 6.53 -27.92 -3.79
N GLY A 248 5.42 -27.38 -4.27
CA GLY A 248 4.12 -28.01 -4.22
C GLY A 248 3.77 -28.82 -5.49
N GLY A 249 4.44 -29.95 -5.74
CA GLY A 249 4.05 -30.77 -6.87
C GLY A 249 4.90 -32.04 -7.04
N GLY A 250 4.47 -33.17 -6.48
CA GLY A 250 4.96 -34.46 -6.95
C GLY A 250 5.47 -35.45 -5.91
N GLY A 251 4.67 -35.79 -4.94
CA GLY A 251 4.80 -37.05 -4.20
C GLY A 251 3.79 -38.07 -4.72
N ARG A 252 4.14 -38.80 -5.76
CA ARG A 252 3.39 -40.00 -6.18
C ARG A 252 4.09 -41.16 -5.52
N GLY A 253 3.41 -41.74 -4.50
CA GLY A 253 3.85 -42.95 -3.86
C GLY A 253 3.73 -44.17 -4.79
N GLY A 254 4.66 -45.02 -4.69
CA GLY A 254 4.58 -46.42 -5.09
C GLY A 254 4.09 -47.28 -3.94
#